data_60a3412863751aeb19a038a3aedea2fd
#
_entry.id   60a3412863751aeb19a038a3aedea2fd
#
_cell.length_a   1.000
_cell.length_b   1.000
_cell.length_c   1.000
_cell.angle_alpha   90.00
_cell.angle_beta   90.00
_cell.angle_gamma   90.00
#
_symmetry.space_group_name_H-M   'P 1'
#
loop_
_entity.id
_entity.type
_entity.pdbx_description
1 polymer ?
#
loop_
_entity_poly.entity_id
_entity_poly.type
_entity_poly.pdbx_seq_one_letter_code
_entity_poly.pdbx_strand_id
1 'polypeptide(L)'
;RDRLRSRGLGDVYKRQFFMVEGRELKGTYMLLDEASVTGTANIVMAAVMAKGRTTIYNAACEPYLQQLCKMLNRMGAKISGIASNLLEIEGVEALGGTEHRLLPDMIEVGSFIGMAAMNRSELTIKDVSFENLGIIPAQFARMGIRFEQRGDDIHIPQQDHYSIDTFLDGSIMTIADAPWPGLTPDLLSIFLVVATQANGAVLIHQKMFESRLFFVDKLIDMGAQIILC
;
A
#
# COMPACT_ATOMS: atom_id res chain seq x y z
N ARG A 1 31.78 -10.72 -6.91
CA ARG A 1 31.65 -9.46 -7.69
C ARG A 1 30.55 -9.70 -8.71
N ASP A 2 29.34 -9.25 -8.41
CA ASP A 2 28.20 -9.33 -9.30
C ASP A 2 28.37 -8.29 -10.40
N ARG A 3 28.42 -8.73 -11.65
CA ARG A 3 28.48 -7.83 -12.79
C ARG A 3 27.08 -7.58 -13.31
N LEU A 4 26.53 -6.42 -13.02
CA LEU A 4 25.41 -5.86 -13.76
C LEU A 4 25.89 -5.51 -15.17
N ARG A 5 25.37 -6.16 -16.19
CA ARG A 5 25.64 -5.83 -17.60
C ARG A 5 24.38 -5.28 -18.24
N SER A 6 24.38 -3.97 -18.50
CA SER A 6 23.44 -3.34 -19.41
C SER A 6 23.87 -3.63 -20.84
N ARG A 7 23.02 -4.21 -21.67
CA ARG A 7 23.23 -4.36 -23.10
C ARG A 7 22.25 -3.47 -23.85
N GLY A 8 22.79 -2.47 -24.54
CA GLY A 8 22.12 -1.78 -25.64
C GLY A 8 21.91 -0.28 -25.46
N LEU A 9 22.64 0.51 -26.24
CA LEU A 9 22.44 1.94 -26.47
C LEU A 9 21.46 2.22 -27.63
N GLY A 10 20.49 1.37 -27.88
CA GLY A 10 19.72 1.44 -29.11
C GLY A 10 18.20 1.37 -28.96
N ASP A 11 17.62 1.49 -27.79
CA ASP A 11 16.17 1.67 -27.66
C ASP A 11 15.86 2.01 -26.20
N VAL A 12 16.21 3.21 -25.82
CA VAL A 12 16.27 3.69 -24.43
C VAL A 12 14.90 3.69 -23.72
N TYR A 13 13.80 3.45 -24.43
CA TYR A 13 12.46 3.62 -23.89
C TYR A 13 11.55 2.38 -23.88
N LYS A 14 11.94 1.23 -24.44
CA LYS A 14 10.96 0.16 -24.59
C LYS A 14 11.23 -1.17 -23.91
N ARG A 15 12.45 -1.56 -23.58
CA ARG A 15 12.73 -2.80 -22.82
C ARG A 15 14.11 -2.75 -22.16
N GLN A 16 14.18 -2.30 -20.93
CA GLN A 16 15.35 -2.55 -20.10
C GLN A 16 15.14 -3.88 -19.38
N PHE A 17 16.13 -4.77 -19.44
CA PHE A 17 16.16 -5.97 -18.61
C PHE A 17 17.52 -6.07 -17.93
N PHE A 18 17.50 -6.50 -16.69
CA PHE A 18 18.70 -6.80 -15.93
C PHE A 18 18.96 -8.30 -16.01
N MET A 19 20.16 -8.67 -16.38
CA MET A 19 20.62 -10.06 -16.34
C MET A 19 21.44 -10.22 -15.05
N VAL A 20 20.92 -11.00 -14.08
CA VAL A 20 21.56 -11.25 -12.80
C VAL A 20 22.01 -12.71 -12.79
N GLU A 21 23.32 -12.94 -12.66
CA GLU A 21 23.88 -14.27 -12.44
C GLU A 21 24.06 -14.49 -10.94
N GLY A 22 23.15 -15.26 -10.33
CA GLY A 22 23.24 -15.70 -8.94
C GLY A 22 23.37 -17.21 -8.86
N ARG A 23 24.57 -17.73 -8.54
CA ARG A 23 24.77 -19.19 -8.40
C ARG A 23 24.42 -19.70 -7.01
N GLU A 24 24.72 -18.96 -5.98
CA GLU A 24 24.40 -19.26 -4.58
C GLU A 24 24.06 -17.96 -3.86
N LEU A 25 22.82 -17.84 -3.41
CA LEU A 25 22.41 -16.74 -2.56
C LEU A 25 22.86 -17.01 -1.13
N LYS A 26 23.43 -15.99 -0.49
CA LYS A 26 23.87 -16.04 0.91
C LYS A 26 23.14 -14.97 1.70
N GLY A 27 22.74 -15.32 2.90
CA GLY A 27 22.15 -14.40 3.85
C GLY A 27 23.06 -13.20 4.12
N THR A 28 22.48 -12.05 4.27
CA THR A 28 23.20 -10.79 4.51
C THR A 28 22.31 -9.80 5.29
N TYR A 29 22.94 -8.76 5.82
CA TYR A 29 22.21 -7.60 6.36
C TYR A 29 21.93 -6.60 5.24
N MET A 30 20.68 -6.14 5.16
CA MET A 30 20.24 -5.12 4.22
C MET A 30 19.47 -4.02 4.95
N LEU A 31 19.87 -2.78 4.73
CA LEU A 31 19.08 -1.59 5.05
C LEU A 31 18.45 -1.10 3.76
N LEU A 32 17.13 -1.05 3.70
CA LEU A 32 16.41 -0.51 2.53
C LEU A 32 16.35 1.01 2.63
N ASP A 33 16.60 1.71 1.53
CA ASP A 33 16.54 3.15 1.45
C ASP A 33 15.11 3.66 1.70
N GLU A 34 14.11 2.85 1.29
CA GLU A 34 12.69 3.11 1.52
C GLU A 34 11.95 1.80 1.86
N ALA A 35 10.82 1.91 2.57
CA ALA A 35 9.96 0.78 2.91
C ALA A 35 9.15 0.34 1.67
N SER A 36 9.85 -0.18 0.65
CA SER A 36 9.22 -0.66 -0.58
C SER A 36 8.59 -2.03 -0.37
N VAL A 37 7.30 -2.16 -0.65
CA VAL A 37 6.56 -3.42 -0.55
C VAL A 37 7.10 -4.46 -1.53
N THR A 38 7.16 -4.12 -2.81
CA THR A 38 7.65 -5.03 -3.86
C THR A 38 9.12 -5.37 -3.67
N GLY A 39 9.94 -4.40 -3.26
CA GLY A 39 11.34 -4.61 -2.90
C GLY A 39 11.47 -5.62 -1.76
N THR A 40 10.75 -5.38 -0.66
CA THR A 40 10.77 -6.30 0.50
C THR A 40 10.27 -7.69 0.12
N ALA A 41 9.16 -7.80 -0.63
CA ALA A 41 8.61 -9.08 -1.07
C ALA A 41 9.61 -9.89 -1.91
N ASN A 42 10.28 -9.25 -2.88
CA ASN A 42 11.28 -9.91 -3.71
C ASN A 42 12.48 -10.41 -2.88
N ILE A 43 12.97 -9.58 -1.93
CA ILE A 43 14.07 -9.97 -1.05
C ILE A 43 13.65 -11.14 -0.15
N VAL A 44 12.45 -11.10 0.45
CA VAL A 44 11.91 -12.18 1.28
C VAL A 44 11.87 -13.49 0.49
N MET A 45 11.29 -13.49 -0.73
CA MET A 45 11.21 -14.68 -1.58
C MET A 45 12.58 -15.24 -1.95
N ALA A 46 13.57 -14.39 -2.17
CA ALA A 46 14.94 -14.82 -2.44
C ALA A 46 15.64 -15.34 -1.16
N ALA A 47 15.42 -14.67 -0.02
CA ALA A 47 16.13 -14.96 1.23
C ALA A 47 15.69 -16.26 1.89
N VAL A 48 14.44 -16.70 1.72
CA VAL A 48 13.93 -17.92 2.38
C VAL A 48 14.69 -19.19 1.97
N MET A 49 15.37 -19.19 0.83
CA MET A 49 16.22 -20.29 0.37
C MET A 49 17.71 -19.90 0.25
N ALA A 50 18.10 -18.72 0.70
CA ALA A 50 19.50 -18.31 0.74
C ALA A 50 20.23 -19.03 1.89
N LYS A 51 21.52 -19.35 1.71
CA LYS A 51 22.31 -19.98 2.77
C LYS A 51 22.58 -19.00 3.92
N GLY A 52 22.20 -19.37 5.14
CA GLY A 52 22.42 -18.58 6.34
C GLY A 52 21.30 -17.59 6.62
N ARG A 53 21.61 -16.53 7.37
CA ARG A 53 20.63 -15.55 7.87
C ARG A 53 20.62 -14.28 7.07
N THR A 54 19.44 -13.84 6.69
CA THR A 54 19.20 -12.51 6.11
C THR A 54 18.46 -11.64 7.11
N THR A 55 18.93 -10.41 7.30
CA THR A 55 18.26 -9.39 8.10
C THR A 55 17.89 -8.23 7.19
N ILE A 56 16.60 -7.88 7.14
CA ILE A 56 16.10 -6.75 6.35
C ILE A 56 15.64 -5.67 7.34
N TYR A 57 16.29 -4.53 7.34
CA TYR A 57 15.90 -3.36 8.11
C TYR A 57 15.22 -2.33 7.21
N ASN A 58 14.26 -1.60 7.75
CA ASN A 58 13.34 -0.72 7.01
C ASN A 58 12.48 -1.50 5.98
N ALA A 59 12.13 -2.75 6.33
CA ALA A 59 11.21 -3.56 5.55
C ALA A 59 9.81 -2.95 5.54
N ALA A 60 9.10 -3.07 4.43
CA ALA A 60 7.66 -2.82 4.39
C ALA A 60 6.92 -3.83 5.27
N CYS A 61 5.80 -3.43 5.89
CA CYS A 61 5.05 -4.28 6.81
C CYS A 61 3.53 -4.23 6.60
N GLU A 62 3.08 -3.89 5.41
CA GLU A 62 1.69 -3.90 5.00
C GLU A 62 1.06 -5.30 5.14
N PRO A 63 -0.26 -5.41 5.35
CA PRO A 63 -0.95 -6.68 5.57
C PRO A 63 -0.67 -7.74 4.51
N TYR A 64 -0.60 -7.37 3.23
CA TYR A 64 -0.31 -8.31 2.15
C TYR A 64 1.14 -8.83 2.19
N LEU A 65 2.11 -8.04 2.68
CA LEU A 65 3.46 -8.53 2.90
C LEU A 65 3.54 -9.45 4.13
N GLN A 66 2.83 -9.09 5.22
CA GLN A 66 2.70 -9.98 6.37
C GLN A 66 2.09 -11.32 5.97
N GLN A 67 1.07 -11.28 5.10
CA GLN A 67 0.44 -12.48 4.55
C GLN A 67 1.43 -13.34 3.77
N LEU A 68 2.25 -12.75 2.89
CA LEU A 68 3.30 -13.46 2.17
C LEU A 68 4.26 -14.16 3.13
N CYS A 69 4.74 -13.46 4.16
CA CYS A 69 5.63 -14.04 5.17
C CYS A 69 4.96 -15.18 5.95
N LYS A 70 3.69 -15.01 6.34
CA LYS A 70 2.90 -16.06 7.03
C LYS A 70 2.69 -17.27 6.13
N MET A 71 2.43 -17.07 4.84
CA MET A 71 2.28 -18.15 3.85
C MET A 71 3.60 -18.91 3.71
N LEU A 72 4.71 -18.21 3.52
CA LEU A 72 6.02 -18.83 3.42
C LEU A 72 6.40 -19.62 4.68
N ASN A 73 6.09 -19.10 5.87
CA ASN A 73 6.31 -19.85 7.13
C ASN A 73 5.48 -21.13 7.20
N ARG A 74 4.23 -21.15 6.70
CA ARG A 74 3.44 -22.38 6.57
C ARG A 74 4.05 -23.35 5.58
N MET A 75 4.77 -22.88 4.57
CA MET A 75 5.50 -23.70 3.60
C MET A 75 6.83 -24.24 4.17
N GLY A 76 7.21 -23.83 5.37
CA GLY A 76 8.43 -24.30 6.04
C GLY A 76 9.57 -23.27 6.10
N ALA A 77 9.35 -22.03 5.65
CA ALA A 77 10.30 -20.94 5.85
C ALA A 77 10.43 -20.57 7.34
N LYS A 78 11.49 -19.84 7.67
CA LYS A 78 11.77 -19.36 9.02
C LYS A 78 11.93 -17.86 9.00
N ILE A 79 10.78 -17.15 9.03
CA ILE A 79 10.72 -15.68 9.01
C ILE A 79 10.20 -15.22 10.37
N SER A 80 10.91 -14.31 11.00
CA SER A 80 10.50 -13.61 12.24
C SER A 80 10.47 -12.10 12.03
N GLY A 81 9.88 -11.36 13.01
CA GLY A 81 9.68 -9.92 12.89
C GLY A 81 8.52 -9.52 11.97
N ILE A 82 7.63 -10.44 11.60
CA ILE A 82 6.46 -10.16 10.76
C ILE A 82 5.60 -9.09 11.43
N ALA A 83 5.13 -8.12 10.64
CA ALA A 83 4.41 -6.91 11.07
C ALA A 83 5.32 -5.83 11.68
N SER A 84 6.62 -5.95 11.54
CA SER A 84 7.57 -4.90 11.91
C SER A 84 8.45 -4.51 10.71
N ASN A 85 9.21 -3.45 10.86
CA ASN A 85 10.17 -2.99 9.85
C ASN A 85 11.52 -3.71 9.91
N LEU A 86 11.65 -4.73 10.77
CA LEU A 86 12.83 -5.57 10.89
C LEU A 86 12.44 -7.03 10.70
N LEU A 87 12.81 -7.60 9.56
CA LEU A 87 12.61 -9.00 9.24
C LEU A 87 13.91 -9.78 9.39
N GLU A 88 13.84 -10.94 10.01
CA GLU A 88 14.93 -11.90 10.09
C GLU A 88 14.50 -13.20 9.45
N ILE A 89 15.30 -13.70 8.53
CA ILE A 89 15.00 -14.87 7.70
C ILE A 89 16.17 -15.84 7.79
N GLU A 90 15.88 -17.04 8.27
CA GLU A 90 16.84 -18.16 8.25
C GLU A 90 16.56 -18.99 7.00
N GLY A 91 17.53 -19.10 6.11
CA GLY A 91 17.35 -19.85 4.87
C GLY A 91 17.14 -21.33 5.11
N VAL A 92 16.26 -21.94 4.30
CA VAL A 92 15.96 -23.39 4.34
C VAL A 92 16.31 -24.04 3.01
N GLU A 93 16.52 -25.36 3.03
CA GLU A 93 16.90 -26.12 1.84
C GLU A 93 15.75 -26.30 0.85
N ALA A 94 14.52 -26.38 1.36
CA ALA A 94 13.32 -26.57 0.54
C ALA A 94 12.09 -26.01 1.23
N LEU A 95 11.09 -25.64 0.44
CA LEU A 95 9.76 -25.26 0.88
C LEU A 95 8.76 -26.34 0.45
N GLY A 96 7.77 -26.60 1.30
CA GLY A 96 6.62 -27.47 0.99
C GLY A 96 5.46 -26.71 0.36
N GLY A 97 4.35 -27.43 0.18
CA GLY A 97 3.06 -26.82 -0.19
C GLY A 97 2.28 -26.34 1.02
N THR A 98 1.29 -25.47 0.81
CA THR A 98 0.35 -25.03 1.85
C THR A 98 -0.99 -24.63 1.25
N GLU A 99 -2.03 -24.69 2.07
CA GLU A 99 -3.28 -23.99 1.79
C GLU A 99 -3.26 -22.62 2.45
N HIS A 100 -3.62 -21.59 1.70
CA HIS A 100 -3.60 -20.23 2.19
C HIS A 100 -4.73 -19.40 1.55
N ARG A 101 -5.58 -18.79 2.40
CA ARG A 101 -6.59 -17.84 1.94
C ARG A 101 -5.95 -16.47 1.79
N LEU A 102 -6.06 -15.86 0.61
CA LEU A 102 -5.59 -14.50 0.35
C LEU A 102 -6.47 -13.47 1.05
N LEU A 103 -5.85 -12.38 1.51
CA LEU A 103 -6.58 -11.20 1.98
C LEU A 103 -7.23 -10.50 0.79
N PRO A 104 -8.37 -9.82 1.00
CA PRO A 104 -8.90 -8.88 0.02
C PRO A 104 -7.91 -7.71 -0.17
N ASP A 105 -7.97 -7.09 -1.34
CA ASP A 105 -7.15 -5.93 -1.63
C ASP A 105 -7.72 -4.69 -0.93
N MET A 106 -7.01 -4.16 0.06
CA MET A 106 -7.42 -2.97 0.81
C MET A 106 -7.49 -1.72 -0.07
N ILE A 107 -6.74 -1.67 -1.19
CA ILE A 107 -6.78 -0.55 -2.14
C ILE A 107 -8.09 -0.58 -2.92
N GLU A 108 -8.53 -1.77 -3.36
CA GLU A 108 -9.84 -1.93 -3.99
C GLU A 108 -10.97 -1.57 -3.01
N VAL A 109 -10.91 -2.04 -1.76
CA VAL A 109 -11.90 -1.68 -0.73
C VAL A 109 -11.99 -0.16 -0.59
N GLY A 110 -10.87 0.55 -0.42
CA GLY A 110 -10.84 2.00 -0.32
C GLY A 110 -11.38 2.69 -1.58
N SER A 111 -11.04 2.16 -2.75
CA SER A 111 -11.53 2.68 -4.04
C SER A 111 -13.04 2.55 -4.17
N PHE A 112 -13.62 1.43 -3.75
CA PHE A 112 -15.07 1.24 -3.76
C PHE A 112 -15.80 2.11 -2.74
N ILE A 113 -15.20 2.37 -1.56
CA ILE A 113 -15.75 3.34 -0.61
C ILE A 113 -15.83 4.74 -1.27
N GLY A 114 -14.73 5.19 -1.89
CA GLY A 114 -14.69 6.46 -2.60
C GLY A 114 -15.67 6.52 -3.75
N MET A 115 -15.79 5.46 -4.54
CA MET A 115 -16.74 5.35 -5.66
C MET A 115 -18.20 5.48 -5.18
N ALA A 116 -18.58 4.78 -4.12
CA ALA A 116 -19.93 4.85 -3.56
C ALA A 116 -20.28 6.28 -3.11
N ALA A 117 -19.34 6.94 -2.42
CA ALA A 117 -19.53 8.32 -1.98
C ALA A 117 -19.72 9.29 -3.16
N MET A 118 -18.87 9.23 -4.17
CA MET A 118 -18.91 10.10 -5.34
C MET A 118 -20.17 9.90 -6.20
N ASN A 119 -20.64 8.66 -6.31
CA ASN A 119 -21.86 8.33 -7.06
C ASN A 119 -23.15 8.49 -6.23
N ARG A 120 -23.03 8.90 -4.97
CA ARG A 120 -24.18 9.04 -4.05
C ARG A 120 -25.01 7.76 -3.99
N SER A 121 -24.33 6.62 -3.99
CA SER A 121 -24.98 5.31 -4.05
C SER A 121 -24.80 4.53 -2.75
N GLU A 122 -25.74 3.64 -2.50
CA GLU A 122 -25.59 2.62 -1.46
C GLU A 122 -24.71 1.47 -1.98
N LEU A 123 -23.77 0.99 -1.15
CA LEU A 123 -22.90 -0.12 -1.48
C LEU A 123 -22.59 -0.96 -0.25
N THR A 124 -22.59 -2.27 -0.39
CA THR A 124 -22.04 -3.18 0.62
C THR A 124 -20.86 -3.94 0.02
N ILE A 125 -19.68 -3.77 0.63
CA ILE A 125 -18.46 -4.48 0.29
C ILE A 125 -18.33 -5.64 1.27
N LYS A 126 -18.29 -6.87 0.77
CA LYS A 126 -18.26 -8.07 1.59
C LYS A 126 -16.85 -8.59 1.83
N ASP A 127 -16.66 -9.25 2.98
CA ASP A 127 -15.42 -9.94 3.34
C ASP A 127 -14.19 -9.04 3.20
N VAL A 128 -14.24 -7.81 3.73
CA VAL A 128 -13.19 -6.79 3.54
C VAL A 128 -11.94 -7.03 4.38
N SER A 129 -11.97 -8.01 5.29
CA SER A 129 -10.92 -8.19 6.31
C SER A 129 -10.67 -6.90 7.10
N PHE A 130 -11.71 -6.41 7.77
CA PHE A 130 -11.76 -5.06 8.38
C PHE A 130 -10.55 -4.77 9.26
N GLU A 131 -10.06 -5.75 10.02
CA GLU A 131 -8.88 -5.65 10.88
C GLU A 131 -7.60 -5.29 10.11
N ASN A 132 -7.54 -5.60 8.81
CA ASN A 132 -6.39 -5.36 7.94
C ASN A 132 -6.51 -4.08 7.09
N LEU A 133 -7.57 -3.29 7.26
CA LEU A 133 -7.74 -2.01 6.54
C LEU A 133 -6.96 -0.85 7.18
N GLY A 134 -6.47 -1.02 8.41
CA GLY A 134 -5.70 0.00 9.12
C GLY A 134 -6.45 1.32 9.24
N ILE A 135 -5.81 2.41 8.84
CA ILE A 135 -6.37 3.77 8.98
C ILE A 135 -7.41 4.13 7.89
N ILE A 136 -7.57 3.30 6.83
CA ILE A 136 -8.40 3.62 5.67
C ILE A 136 -9.83 4.03 6.05
N PRO A 137 -10.59 3.22 6.86
CA PRO A 137 -11.94 3.60 7.24
C PRO A 137 -12.00 4.93 8.01
N ALA A 138 -11.08 5.13 8.95
CA ALA A 138 -11.05 6.36 9.74
C ALA A 138 -10.77 7.61 8.89
N GLN A 139 -9.93 7.50 7.85
CA GLN A 139 -9.67 8.62 6.94
C GLN A 139 -10.90 8.96 6.10
N PHE A 140 -11.64 7.97 5.59
CA PHE A 140 -12.90 8.22 4.89
C PHE A 140 -13.97 8.82 5.82
N ALA A 141 -14.07 8.36 7.08
CA ALA A 141 -14.98 8.94 8.07
C ALA A 141 -14.69 10.43 8.30
N ARG A 142 -13.41 10.81 8.40
CA ARG A 142 -13.00 12.23 8.52
C ARG A 142 -13.30 13.06 7.28
N MET A 143 -13.43 12.45 6.11
CA MET A 143 -13.97 13.11 4.90
C MET A 143 -15.48 13.26 4.93
N GLY A 144 -16.16 12.82 5.99
CA GLY A 144 -17.61 12.87 6.16
C GLY A 144 -18.34 11.70 5.49
N ILE A 145 -17.64 10.69 5.03
CA ILE A 145 -18.24 9.50 4.43
C ILE A 145 -18.67 8.55 5.54
N ARG A 146 -19.96 8.29 5.63
CA ARG A 146 -20.56 7.38 6.59
C ARG A 146 -20.47 5.95 6.08
N PHE A 147 -20.13 5.04 6.97
CA PHE A 147 -20.22 3.61 6.72
C PHE A 147 -20.52 2.88 8.03
N GLU A 148 -21.03 1.66 7.91
CA GLU A 148 -21.34 0.77 9.02
C GLU A 148 -20.54 -0.52 8.83
N GLN A 149 -19.84 -0.92 9.88
CA GLN A 149 -19.24 -2.25 9.92
C GLN A 149 -20.31 -3.28 10.28
N ARG A 150 -20.51 -4.27 9.44
CA ARG A 150 -21.47 -5.38 9.62
C ARG A 150 -20.73 -6.71 9.62
N GLY A 151 -20.15 -7.09 10.76
CA GLY A 151 -19.20 -8.22 10.83
C GLY A 151 -17.91 -7.87 10.11
N ASP A 152 -17.58 -8.63 9.07
CA ASP A 152 -16.41 -8.36 8.19
C ASP A 152 -16.80 -7.59 6.90
N ASP A 153 -18.05 -7.11 6.81
CA ASP A 153 -18.52 -6.31 5.69
C ASP A 153 -18.51 -4.82 6.05
N ILE A 154 -18.36 -3.97 5.02
CA ILE A 154 -18.59 -2.53 5.12
C ILE A 154 -19.84 -2.17 4.30
N HIS A 155 -20.81 -1.55 4.95
CA HIS A 155 -21.97 -0.98 4.32
C HIS A 155 -21.84 0.55 4.26
N ILE A 156 -21.90 1.11 3.06
CA ILE A 156 -21.86 2.54 2.78
C ILE A 156 -23.31 2.94 2.43
N PRO A 157 -24.03 3.70 3.28
CA PRO A 157 -25.36 4.18 2.93
C PRO A 157 -25.28 5.29 1.88
N GLN A 158 -26.34 5.45 1.12
CA GLN A 158 -26.45 6.59 0.22
C GLN A 158 -26.28 7.93 0.99
N GLN A 159 -25.47 8.83 0.44
CA GLN A 159 -25.26 10.17 0.95
C GLN A 159 -25.28 11.17 -0.19
N ASP A 160 -26.10 12.20 -0.09
CA ASP A 160 -26.17 13.27 -1.10
C ASP A 160 -24.98 14.24 -0.98
N HIS A 161 -24.49 14.43 0.25
CA HIS A 161 -23.37 15.31 0.57
C HIS A 161 -22.52 14.72 1.68
N TYR A 162 -21.23 15.05 1.65
CA TYR A 162 -20.31 14.77 2.75
C TYR A 162 -19.41 15.98 2.99
N SER A 163 -19.06 16.20 4.24
CA SER A 163 -18.31 17.38 4.68
C SER A 163 -17.06 16.94 5.41
N ILE A 164 -15.95 17.56 5.04
CA ILE A 164 -14.63 17.26 5.61
C ILE A 164 -14.56 17.83 7.03
N ASP A 165 -14.06 17.02 7.98
CA ASP A 165 -13.79 17.46 9.33
C ASP A 165 -12.65 18.49 9.37
N THR A 166 -12.68 19.34 10.39
CA THR A 166 -11.56 20.19 10.75
C THR A 166 -10.84 19.62 11.98
N PHE A 167 -9.61 20.06 12.24
CA PHE A 167 -8.99 19.80 13.53
C PHE A 167 -9.72 20.56 14.66
N LEU A 168 -9.47 20.18 15.92
CA LEU A 168 -10.11 20.78 17.10
C LEU A 168 -9.91 22.29 17.21
N ASP A 169 -8.81 22.80 16.69
CA ASP A 169 -8.48 24.24 16.62
C ASP A 169 -9.07 24.95 15.39
N GLY A 170 -9.89 24.23 14.59
CA GLY A 170 -10.49 24.74 13.36
C GLY A 170 -9.56 24.77 12.15
N SER A 171 -8.32 24.30 12.27
CA SER A 171 -7.41 24.23 11.13
C SER A 171 -7.81 23.16 10.11
N ILE A 172 -7.33 23.33 8.87
CA ILE A 172 -7.62 22.45 7.75
C ILE A 172 -7.03 21.05 7.99
N MET A 173 -7.86 20.04 7.79
CA MET A 173 -7.43 18.65 7.87
C MET A 173 -6.35 18.34 6.83
N THR A 174 -5.36 17.57 7.24
CA THR A 174 -4.32 17.04 6.35
C THR A 174 -4.49 15.54 6.17
N ILE A 175 -4.50 15.08 4.93
CA ILE A 175 -4.37 13.67 4.54
C ILE A 175 -3.00 13.50 3.90
N ALA A 176 -2.16 12.67 4.48
CA ALA A 176 -0.81 12.39 3.98
C ALA A 176 -0.57 10.90 3.95
N ASP A 177 0.14 10.44 2.91
CA ASP A 177 0.62 9.06 2.86
C ASP A 177 1.80 8.86 3.83
N ALA A 178 1.93 7.65 4.30
CA ALA A 178 3.01 7.22 5.18
C ALA A 178 3.16 5.69 5.12
N PRO A 179 4.34 5.15 5.49
CA PRO A 179 4.51 3.71 5.67
C PRO A 179 3.46 3.14 6.62
N TRP A 180 3.09 1.89 6.40
CA TRP A 180 2.13 1.19 7.26
C TRP A 180 2.53 1.28 8.76
N PRO A 181 1.61 1.55 9.70
CA PRO A 181 0.15 1.59 9.54
C PRO A 181 -0.42 2.96 9.10
N GLY A 182 0.37 3.84 8.53
CA GLY A 182 -0.12 5.07 7.91
C GLY A 182 -0.93 4.82 6.64
N LEU A 183 -1.39 5.91 6.00
CA LEU A 183 -2.19 5.81 4.79
C LEU A 183 -1.31 5.37 3.62
N THR A 184 -1.72 4.30 2.95
CA THR A 184 -1.03 3.83 1.75
C THR A 184 -1.04 4.90 0.64
N PRO A 185 0.12 5.14 -0.01
CA PRO A 185 0.21 6.13 -1.10
C PRO A 185 -0.70 5.81 -2.29
N ASP A 186 -1.09 4.54 -2.47
CA ASP A 186 -1.96 4.12 -3.58
C ASP A 186 -3.39 4.68 -3.46
N LEU A 187 -3.86 4.95 -2.25
CA LEU A 187 -5.17 5.57 -2.02
C LEU A 187 -5.14 7.10 -2.03
N LEU A 188 -3.97 7.74 -1.99
CA LEU A 188 -3.90 9.20 -1.92
C LEU A 188 -4.60 9.87 -3.11
N SER A 189 -4.47 9.29 -4.31
CA SER A 189 -5.18 9.75 -5.51
C SER A 189 -6.70 9.61 -5.39
N ILE A 190 -7.18 8.54 -4.77
CA ILE A 190 -8.60 8.31 -4.53
C ILE A 190 -9.13 9.38 -3.55
N PHE A 191 -8.43 9.61 -2.43
CA PHE A 191 -8.79 10.66 -1.47
C PHE A 191 -8.85 12.04 -2.13
N LEU A 192 -7.90 12.36 -3.02
CA LEU A 192 -7.89 13.62 -3.74
C LEU A 192 -9.11 13.76 -4.64
N VAL A 193 -9.45 12.74 -5.42
CA VAL A 193 -10.64 12.76 -6.30
C VAL A 193 -11.91 12.85 -5.48
N VAL A 194 -12.06 12.10 -4.40
CA VAL A 194 -13.20 12.16 -3.49
C VAL A 194 -13.34 13.56 -2.86
N ALA A 195 -12.22 14.20 -2.49
CA ALA A 195 -12.21 15.54 -1.93
C ALA A 195 -12.78 16.60 -2.88
N THR A 196 -12.68 16.42 -4.20
CA THR A 196 -13.25 17.38 -5.18
C THR A 196 -14.76 17.48 -5.11
N GLN A 197 -15.45 16.52 -4.50
CA GLN A 197 -16.91 16.48 -4.34
C GLN A 197 -17.37 16.76 -2.90
N ALA A 198 -16.43 16.93 -1.97
CA ALA A 198 -16.71 17.18 -0.56
C ALA A 198 -16.99 18.66 -0.28
N ASN A 199 -17.75 18.94 0.76
CA ASN A 199 -17.83 20.28 1.33
C ASN A 199 -16.68 20.52 2.31
N GLY A 200 -15.97 21.63 2.19
CA GLY A 200 -14.84 21.97 3.05
C GLY A 200 -13.52 22.03 2.31
N ALA A 201 -12.44 22.02 3.05
CA ALA A 201 -11.08 22.06 2.52
C ALA A 201 -10.20 20.98 3.19
N VAL A 202 -9.30 20.41 2.42
CA VAL A 202 -8.32 19.42 2.90
C VAL A 202 -6.99 19.63 2.20
N LEU A 203 -5.90 19.49 2.95
CA LEU A 203 -4.56 19.44 2.39
C LEU A 203 -4.23 17.97 2.07
N ILE A 204 -4.04 17.65 0.79
CA ILE A 204 -3.52 16.35 0.37
C ILE A 204 -2.01 16.48 0.22
N HIS A 205 -1.27 15.78 1.04
CA HIS A 205 0.19 15.89 1.09
C HIS A 205 0.86 14.55 0.74
N GLN A 206 1.44 14.49 -0.46
CA GLN A 206 2.23 13.36 -0.91
C GLN A 206 3.63 13.42 -0.27
N LYS A 207 3.99 12.37 0.48
CA LYS A 207 5.31 12.23 1.15
C LYS A 207 6.13 11.09 0.60
N MET A 208 5.47 10.06 0.09
CA MET A 208 6.10 8.86 -0.45
C MET A 208 5.95 8.86 -1.97
N PHE A 209 6.97 8.42 -2.67
CA PHE A 209 7.01 8.25 -4.12
C PHE A 209 6.64 9.50 -4.93
N GLU A 210 7.54 9.94 -5.75
CA GLU A 210 7.35 11.12 -6.60
C GLU A 210 6.21 10.92 -7.64
N SER A 211 5.58 12.04 -8.00
CA SER A 211 4.68 12.15 -9.16
C SER A 211 3.39 11.32 -9.15
N ARG A 212 2.89 10.88 -7.97
CA ARG A 212 1.60 10.16 -7.94
C ARG A 212 0.39 11.06 -8.19
N LEU A 213 0.53 12.36 -7.98
CA LEU A 213 -0.54 13.35 -8.18
C LEU A 213 -0.40 14.14 -9.49
N PHE A 214 0.34 13.63 -10.47
CA PHE A 214 0.59 14.30 -11.77
C PHE A 214 -0.69 14.59 -12.57
N PHE A 215 -1.80 13.92 -12.27
CA PHE A 215 -3.09 14.10 -12.96
C PHE A 215 -3.90 15.29 -12.44
N VAL A 216 -3.46 16.00 -11.41
CA VAL A 216 -4.19 17.10 -10.77
C VAL A 216 -4.57 18.20 -11.76
N ASP A 217 -3.68 18.53 -12.70
CA ASP A 217 -3.96 19.51 -13.75
C ASP A 217 -5.22 19.15 -14.54
N LYS A 218 -5.46 17.85 -14.79
CA LYS A 218 -6.66 17.40 -15.49
C LYS A 218 -7.93 17.57 -14.66
N LEU A 219 -7.84 17.40 -13.36
CA LEU A 219 -8.98 17.68 -12.47
C LEU A 219 -9.30 19.18 -12.44
N ILE A 220 -8.27 20.04 -12.43
CA ILE A 220 -8.45 21.50 -12.52
C ILE A 220 -9.11 21.87 -13.85
N ASP A 221 -8.65 21.30 -14.97
CA ASP A 221 -9.26 21.49 -16.29
C ASP A 221 -10.74 21.05 -16.34
N MET A 222 -11.12 20.06 -15.52
CA MET A 222 -12.51 19.59 -15.35
C MET A 222 -13.34 20.46 -14.39
N GLY A 223 -12.75 21.48 -13.78
CA GLY A 223 -13.43 22.42 -12.90
C GLY A 223 -13.24 22.15 -11.39
N ALA A 224 -12.35 21.25 -11.01
CA ALA A 224 -12.05 21.03 -9.58
C ALA A 224 -11.34 22.25 -8.98
N GLN A 225 -11.74 22.64 -7.76
CA GLN A 225 -11.11 23.73 -7.03
C GLN A 225 -9.88 23.21 -6.26
N ILE A 226 -8.75 23.20 -6.92
CA ILE A 226 -7.48 22.71 -6.35
C ILE A 226 -6.44 23.82 -6.41
N ILE A 227 -5.73 24.01 -5.30
CA ILE A 227 -4.58 24.92 -5.20
C ILE A 227 -3.34 24.06 -5.01
N LEU A 228 -2.36 24.23 -5.87
CA LEU A 228 -1.05 23.57 -5.74
C LEU A 228 -0.13 24.45 -4.89
N CYS A 229 0.55 23.88 -3.90
CA CYS A 229 1.45 24.57 -2.97
C CYS A 229 2.71 23.72 -2.68
#